data_ce5be3ea68389e6a68c7a63c5c52d668
#
_entry.id   ce5be3ea68389e6a68c7a63c5c52d668
#
_cell.length_a   1.000
_cell.length_b   1.000
_cell.length_c   1.000
_cell.angle_alpha   90.00
_cell.angle_beta   90.00
_cell.angle_gamma   90.00
#
_symmetry.space_group_name_H-M   'P 1'
#
loop_
_entity.id
_entity.type
_entity.pdbx_description
1 polymer ?
#
loop_
_entity_poly.entity_id
_entity_poly.type
_entity_poly.pdbx_seq_one_letter_code
_entity_poly.pdbx_strand_id
1 'polypeptide(L)'
;MYIVLALLMLVRGFADAIMMRAQQSMAIGAAQGYLPPEHYNQIFSAHGTIMIFFVAMPFVVGLMNFVVPLQLGVRDVAFPTLNSVGFWLTATGALLVNLSLVIGEFARTGWLAFPPLSEKEFSPGVGVDYYLVALQISGVGTVLTAVNFVTTILKTRAPGMSYFRMPVFCWTTLASNLLILAAFPVLTVSLGLLMLDRYLDFHFFTNDGGGNSMLYMNLIWIWGHPEVYILILPAFGIYSEVAATFSGK
;
A
#
# COMPACT_ATOMS: atom_id res chain seq x y z
N MET A 1 -0.49 12.10 12.02
CA MET A 1 -0.57 10.67 12.38
C MET A 1 -0.06 9.77 11.24
N TYR A 2 -0.51 9.90 9.99
CA TYR A 2 -0.02 9.10 8.85
C TYR A 2 1.51 9.11 8.68
N ILE A 3 2.14 10.29 8.72
CA ILE A 3 3.61 10.41 8.60
C ILE A 3 4.32 9.68 9.76
N VAL A 4 3.80 9.79 10.99
CA VAL A 4 4.38 9.09 12.14
C VAL A 4 4.28 7.57 11.97
N LEU A 5 3.12 7.07 11.52
CA LEU A 5 2.96 5.64 11.21
C LEU A 5 3.96 5.20 10.13
N ALA A 6 4.08 5.97 9.04
CA ALA A 6 5.02 5.67 7.96
C ALA A 6 6.47 5.62 8.45
N LEU A 7 6.90 6.55 9.31
CA LEU A 7 8.25 6.57 9.87
C LEU A 7 8.51 5.39 10.81
N LEU A 8 7.52 5.00 11.63
CA LEU A 8 7.62 3.80 12.48
C LEU A 8 7.76 2.54 11.63
N MET A 9 6.95 2.41 10.59
CA MET A 9 7.02 1.27 9.66
C MET A 9 8.30 1.29 8.82
N LEU A 10 8.85 2.47 8.52
CA LEU A 10 10.15 2.61 7.84
C LEU A 10 11.29 2.02 8.69
N VAL A 11 11.30 2.25 10.00
CA VAL A 11 12.30 1.65 10.90
C VAL A 11 12.23 0.11 10.83
N ARG A 12 11.01 -0.45 10.84
CA ARG A 12 10.79 -1.89 10.69
C ARG A 12 11.27 -2.40 9.33
N GLY A 13 10.83 -1.75 8.24
CA GLY A 13 11.22 -2.13 6.88
C GLY A 13 12.72 -1.98 6.64
N PHE A 14 13.36 -0.97 7.25
CA PHE A 14 14.81 -0.79 7.20
C PHE A 14 15.56 -1.94 7.92
N ALA A 15 15.08 -2.38 9.07
CA ALA A 15 15.65 -3.54 9.77
C ALA A 15 15.61 -4.80 8.89
N ASP A 16 14.47 -5.06 8.22
CA ASP A 16 14.32 -6.17 7.29
C ASP A 16 15.32 -6.06 6.12
N ALA A 17 15.50 -4.86 5.56
CA ALA A 17 16.46 -4.62 4.48
C ALA A 17 17.90 -4.93 4.92
N ILE A 18 18.32 -4.49 6.11
CA ILE A 18 19.65 -4.78 6.65
C ILE A 18 19.83 -6.29 6.83
N MET A 19 18.84 -6.99 7.39
CA MET A 19 18.91 -8.45 7.58
C MET A 19 19.09 -9.18 6.25
N MET A 20 18.33 -8.78 5.21
CA MET A 20 18.46 -9.35 3.87
C MET A 20 19.84 -9.07 3.26
N ARG A 21 20.35 -7.86 3.37
CA ARG A 21 21.67 -7.49 2.82
C ARG A 21 22.81 -8.19 3.57
N ALA A 22 22.73 -8.30 4.88
CA ALA A 22 23.69 -9.07 5.67
C ALA A 22 23.68 -10.55 5.24
N GLN A 23 22.50 -11.17 5.10
CA GLN A 23 22.37 -12.53 4.59
C GLN A 23 23.04 -12.71 3.24
N GLN A 24 22.75 -11.81 2.29
CA GLN A 24 23.32 -11.86 0.94
C GLN A 24 24.85 -11.68 0.92
N SER A 25 25.41 -10.89 1.83
CA SER A 25 26.85 -10.70 1.93
C SER A 25 27.59 -11.90 2.55
N MET A 26 26.91 -12.72 3.34
CA MET A 26 27.44 -13.91 4.01
C MET A 26 27.21 -15.18 3.21
N ALA A 27 26.15 -15.23 2.39
CA ALA A 27 25.77 -16.39 1.58
C ALA A 27 26.56 -16.41 0.25
N ILE A 28 27.86 -16.74 0.31
CA ILE A 28 28.76 -16.73 -0.86
C ILE A 28 29.32 -18.14 -1.06
N GLY A 29 29.24 -18.65 -2.28
CA GLY A 29 29.71 -19.99 -2.62
C GLY A 29 28.93 -21.08 -1.88
N ALA A 30 29.62 -21.88 -1.08
CA ALA A 30 29.02 -22.95 -0.27
C ALA A 30 28.44 -22.48 1.09
N ALA A 31 28.70 -21.22 1.45
CA ALA A 31 28.19 -20.66 2.71
C ALA A 31 26.71 -20.30 2.59
N GLN A 32 25.89 -20.80 3.56
CA GLN A 32 24.44 -20.57 3.54
C GLN A 32 24.01 -19.24 4.19
N GLY A 33 24.96 -18.47 4.76
CA GLY A 33 24.67 -17.30 5.55
C GLY A 33 24.10 -17.64 6.95
N TYR A 34 23.35 -16.69 7.56
CA TYR A 34 22.86 -16.84 8.95
C TYR A 34 21.35 -17.06 9.03
N LEU A 35 20.57 -16.79 7.95
CA LEU A 35 19.13 -16.99 7.92
C LEU A 35 18.74 -18.28 7.20
N PRO A 36 17.83 -19.08 7.76
CA PRO A 36 17.19 -20.15 7.00
C PRO A 36 16.45 -19.58 5.79
N PRO A 37 16.40 -20.31 4.63
CA PRO A 37 15.75 -19.83 3.41
C PRO A 37 14.29 -19.40 3.62
N GLU A 38 13.54 -20.16 4.42
CA GLU A 38 12.14 -19.83 4.72
C GLU A 38 11.98 -18.51 5.49
N HIS A 39 12.85 -18.29 6.48
CA HIS A 39 12.84 -17.02 7.23
C HIS A 39 13.25 -15.84 6.33
N TYR A 40 14.25 -16.03 5.47
CA TYR A 40 14.64 -15.03 4.49
C TYR A 40 13.46 -14.63 3.59
N ASN A 41 12.69 -15.61 3.09
CA ASN A 41 11.51 -15.36 2.26
C ASN A 41 10.39 -14.61 3.00
N GLN A 42 10.20 -14.88 4.29
CA GLN A 42 9.26 -14.13 5.13
C GLN A 42 9.69 -12.66 5.28
N ILE A 43 10.98 -12.43 5.60
CA ILE A 43 11.53 -11.08 5.72
C ILE A 43 11.43 -10.33 4.39
N PHE A 44 11.75 -10.97 3.29
CA PHE A 44 11.64 -10.41 1.95
C PHE A 44 10.20 -9.99 1.61
N SER A 45 9.24 -10.85 1.89
CA SER A 45 7.81 -10.57 1.67
C SER A 45 7.30 -9.46 2.58
N ALA A 46 7.69 -9.50 3.88
CA ALA A 46 7.32 -8.47 4.85
C ALA A 46 7.91 -7.12 4.48
N HIS A 47 9.19 -7.06 4.11
CA HIS A 47 9.85 -5.84 3.68
C HIS A 47 9.10 -5.18 2.51
N GLY A 48 8.85 -5.94 1.43
CA GLY A 48 8.15 -5.41 0.26
C GLY A 48 6.75 -4.89 0.59
N THR A 49 5.98 -5.66 1.36
CA THR A 49 4.64 -5.28 1.82
C THR A 49 4.67 -4.01 2.68
N ILE A 50 5.58 -3.94 3.64
CA ILE A 50 5.72 -2.79 4.54
C ILE A 50 6.10 -1.53 3.76
N MET A 51 7.11 -1.62 2.88
CA MET A 51 7.63 -0.45 2.18
C MET A 51 6.59 0.18 1.24
N ILE A 52 5.77 -0.61 0.58
CA ILE A 52 4.73 -0.10 -0.33
C ILE A 52 3.50 0.36 0.45
N PHE A 53 2.86 -0.54 1.20
CA PHE A 53 1.54 -0.28 1.78
C PHE A 53 1.57 0.49 3.10
N PHE A 54 2.66 0.42 3.87
CA PHE A 54 2.71 0.99 5.22
C PHE A 54 3.81 2.04 5.42
N VAL A 55 4.66 2.26 4.42
CA VAL A 55 5.61 3.39 4.39
C VAL A 55 5.23 4.38 3.29
N ALA A 56 5.34 3.99 2.02
CA ALA A 56 5.16 4.90 0.89
C ALA A 56 3.74 5.48 0.85
N MET A 57 2.71 4.63 0.89
CA MET A 57 1.32 5.07 0.86
C MET A 57 0.95 5.99 2.04
N PRO A 58 1.15 5.61 3.31
CA PRO A 58 0.82 6.50 4.42
C PRO A 58 1.65 7.78 4.45
N PHE A 59 2.89 7.76 4.00
CA PHE A 59 3.71 8.96 3.91
C PHE A 59 3.12 9.98 2.92
N VAL A 60 2.79 9.53 1.72
CA VAL A 60 2.18 10.37 0.68
C VAL A 60 0.80 10.88 1.13
N VAL A 61 -0.04 10.01 1.69
CA VAL A 61 -1.35 10.40 2.26
C VAL A 61 -1.18 11.42 3.38
N GLY A 62 -0.15 11.26 4.22
CA GLY A 62 0.18 12.21 5.27
C GLY A 62 0.54 13.61 4.74
N LEU A 63 1.33 13.67 3.65
CA LEU A 63 1.64 14.92 2.96
C LEU A 63 0.39 15.55 2.34
N MET A 64 -0.46 14.76 1.69
CA MET A 64 -1.74 15.25 1.15
C MET A 64 -2.61 15.85 2.25
N ASN A 65 -2.74 15.18 3.41
CA ASN A 65 -3.53 15.67 4.55
C ASN A 65 -3.00 16.99 5.12
N PHE A 66 -1.69 17.21 5.05
CA PHE A 66 -1.09 18.43 5.55
C PHE A 66 -1.16 19.58 4.52
N VAL A 67 -0.80 19.29 3.28
CA VAL A 67 -0.58 20.33 2.26
C VAL A 67 -1.87 20.74 1.55
N VAL A 68 -2.73 19.78 1.19
CA VAL A 68 -3.93 20.07 0.36
C VAL A 68 -4.90 21.06 1.03
N PRO A 69 -5.29 20.91 2.30
CA PRO A 69 -6.16 21.90 2.95
C PRO A 69 -5.55 23.30 2.96
N LEU A 70 -4.25 23.41 3.22
CA LEU A 70 -3.53 24.69 3.22
C LEU A 70 -3.54 25.33 1.84
N GLN A 71 -3.24 24.58 0.79
CA GLN A 71 -3.24 25.07 -0.59
C GLN A 71 -4.63 25.44 -1.11
N LEU A 72 -5.67 24.76 -0.63
CA LEU A 72 -7.06 25.07 -0.98
C LEU A 72 -7.65 26.21 -0.15
N GLY A 73 -6.95 26.66 0.90
CA GLY A 73 -7.43 27.71 1.80
C GLY A 73 -8.59 27.26 2.68
N VAL A 74 -8.64 25.98 3.05
CA VAL A 74 -9.68 25.41 3.90
C VAL A 74 -9.10 24.92 5.24
N ARG A 75 -9.96 24.88 6.27
CA ARG A 75 -9.56 24.53 7.61
C ARG A 75 -9.23 23.04 7.76
N ASP A 76 -9.95 22.18 7.05
CA ASP A 76 -9.85 20.72 7.17
C ASP A 76 -10.35 20.07 5.87
N VAL A 77 -10.18 18.76 5.76
CA VAL A 77 -10.76 17.95 4.70
C VAL A 77 -12.29 17.91 4.80
N ALA A 78 -12.98 17.54 3.71
CA ALA A 78 -14.45 17.54 3.66
C ALA A 78 -15.12 16.67 4.73
N PHE A 79 -14.52 15.52 5.04
CA PHE A 79 -15.04 14.54 6.00
C PHE A 79 -13.98 14.17 7.05
N PRO A 80 -13.77 14.96 8.11
CA PRO A 80 -12.72 14.71 9.11
C PRO A 80 -12.87 13.34 9.83
N THR A 81 -14.09 12.95 10.15
CA THR A 81 -14.38 11.65 10.78
C THR A 81 -13.98 10.49 9.85
N LEU A 82 -14.32 10.60 8.56
CA LEU A 82 -13.95 9.59 7.56
C LEU A 82 -12.44 9.47 7.42
N ASN A 83 -11.73 10.61 7.48
CA ASN A 83 -10.28 10.67 7.46
C ASN A 83 -9.66 9.93 8.66
N SER A 84 -10.24 10.13 9.85
CA SER A 84 -9.81 9.44 11.07
C SER A 84 -10.04 7.92 10.97
N VAL A 85 -11.19 7.48 10.46
CA VAL A 85 -11.50 6.06 10.23
C VAL A 85 -10.50 5.46 9.23
N GLY A 86 -10.22 6.15 8.12
CA GLY A 86 -9.24 5.72 7.13
C GLY A 86 -7.85 5.51 7.72
N PHE A 87 -7.40 6.45 8.58
CA PHE A 87 -6.14 6.31 9.31
C PHE A 87 -6.12 5.07 10.21
N TRP A 88 -7.16 4.86 11.03
CA TRP A 88 -7.18 3.73 11.97
C TRP A 88 -7.25 2.39 11.27
N LEU A 89 -7.95 2.28 10.14
CA LEU A 89 -7.93 1.07 9.31
C LEU A 89 -6.53 0.80 8.74
N THR A 90 -5.83 1.82 8.26
CA THR A 90 -4.44 1.68 7.80
C THR A 90 -3.51 1.26 8.95
N ALA A 91 -3.66 1.87 10.12
CA ALA A 91 -2.88 1.53 11.31
C ALA A 91 -3.16 0.10 11.80
N THR A 92 -4.41 -0.36 11.71
CA THR A 92 -4.78 -1.76 12.04
C THR A 92 -4.11 -2.74 11.07
N GLY A 93 -4.09 -2.46 9.77
CA GLY A 93 -3.36 -3.27 8.79
C GLY A 93 -1.86 -3.34 9.11
N ALA A 94 -1.23 -2.20 9.43
CA ALA A 94 0.16 -2.14 9.86
C ALA A 94 0.42 -2.95 11.15
N LEU A 95 -0.51 -2.89 12.11
CA LEU A 95 -0.42 -3.66 13.35
C LEU A 95 -0.48 -5.17 13.07
N LEU A 96 -1.37 -5.62 12.18
CA LEU A 96 -1.48 -7.04 11.80
C LEU A 96 -0.19 -7.56 11.18
N VAL A 97 0.46 -6.78 10.30
CA VAL A 97 1.77 -7.15 9.74
C VAL A 97 2.83 -7.26 10.83
N ASN A 98 2.82 -6.37 11.83
CA ASN A 98 3.76 -6.44 12.95
C ASN A 98 3.42 -7.57 13.93
N LEU A 99 2.15 -7.92 14.10
CA LEU A 99 1.74 -9.04 14.94
C LEU A 99 2.32 -10.37 14.44
N SER A 100 2.55 -10.50 13.13
CA SER A 100 3.23 -11.67 12.55
C SER A 100 4.61 -11.94 13.15
N LEU A 101 5.31 -10.90 13.63
CA LEU A 101 6.61 -11.04 14.33
C LEU A 101 6.48 -11.75 15.66
N VAL A 102 5.39 -11.50 16.39
CA VAL A 102 5.14 -12.12 17.71
C VAL A 102 4.73 -13.59 17.52
N ILE A 103 3.95 -13.86 16.49
CA ILE A 103 3.49 -15.22 16.14
C ILE A 103 4.62 -16.01 15.46
N GLY A 104 5.58 -15.30 14.81
CA GLY A 104 6.74 -15.92 14.17
C GLY A 104 6.46 -16.43 12.76
N GLU A 105 5.37 -16.00 12.13
CA GLU A 105 5.04 -16.43 10.76
C GLU A 105 4.47 -15.27 9.93
N PHE A 106 5.02 -15.08 8.72
CA PHE A 106 4.49 -14.19 7.70
C PHE A 106 4.49 -14.88 6.33
N ALA A 107 3.87 -14.26 5.31
CA ALA A 107 3.85 -14.79 3.95
C ALA A 107 5.27 -14.99 3.40
N ARG A 108 5.48 -16.08 2.65
CA ARG A 108 6.74 -16.43 1.96
C ARG A 108 6.62 -16.24 0.45
N THR A 109 5.68 -15.43 0.02
CA THR A 109 5.14 -15.36 -1.34
C THR A 109 5.59 -14.14 -2.13
N GLY A 110 6.50 -13.34 -1.55
CA GLY A 110 6.73 -11.98 -2.03
C GLY A 110 5.54 -11.06 -1.71
N TRP A 111 5.68 -9.79 -2.01
CA TRP A 111 4.71 -8.74 -1.66
C TRP A 111 3.43 -8.75 -2.50
N LEU A 112 3.41 -9.48 -3.62
CA LEU A 112 2.24 -9.62 -4.50
C LEU A 112 1.45 -10.91 -4.27
N ALA A 113 1.98 -11.86 -3.50
CA ALA A 113 1.34 -13.12 -3.13
C ALA A 113 0.77 -13.91 -4.33
N PHE A 114 1.61 -14.17 -5.34
CA PHE A 114 1.18 -14.91 -6.54
C PHE A 114 0.81 -16.37 -6.24
N PRO A 115 -0.35 -16.86 -6.72
CA PRO A 115 -0.61 -18.29 -6.82
C PRO A 115 0.38 -18.98 -7.80
N PRO A 116 0.71 -20.25 -7.60
CA PRO A 116 0.16 -21.16 -6.58
C PRO A 116 0.80 -21.01 -5.19
N LEU A 117 1.92 -20.29 -5.06
CA LEU A 117 2.68 -20.21 -3.80
C LEU A 117 1.86 -19.66 -2.62
N SER A 118 0.91 -18.77 -2.90
CA SER A 118 -0.01 -18.19 -1.90
C SER A 118 -1.22 -19.09 -1.56
N GLU A 119 -1.43 -20.18 -2.27
CA GLU A 119 -2.53 -21.10 -2.01
C GLU A 119 -2.30 -21.93 -0.75
N LYS A 120 -3.38 -22.51 -0.22
CA LYS A 120 -3.35 -23.28 1.04
C LYS A 120 -2.41 -24.48 0.99
N GLU A 121 -2.29 -25.13 -0.17
CA GLU A 121 -1.42 -26.27 -0.39
C GLU A 121 0.07 -25.94 -0.19
N PHE A 122 0.53 -24.82 -0.74
CA PHE A 122 1.94 -24.39 -0.70
C PHE A 122 2.28 -23.50 0.50
N SER A 123 1.29 -22.83 1.05
CA SER A 123 1.40 -21.94 2.22
C SER A 123 0.28 -22.26 3.22
N PRO A 124 0.34 -23.42 3.91
CA PRO A 124 -0.74 -23.88 4.80
C PRO A 124 -0.87 -23.06 6.09
N GLY A 125 0.20 -22.39 6.49
CA GLY A 125 0.23 -21.56 7.70
C GLY A 125 -0.54 -20.25 7.59
N VAL A 126 -0.59 -19.50 8.68
CA VAL A 126 -1.34 -18.24 8.80
C VAL A 126 -0.64 -17.03 8.19
N GLY A 127 0.59 -17.19 7.70
CA GLY A 127 1.39 -16.07 7.21
C GLY A 127 0.74 -15.30 6.04
N VAL A 128 0.19 -16.04 5.07
CA VAL A 128 -0.55 -15.42 3.93
C VAL A 128 -1.85 -14.78 4.41
N ASP A 129 -2.49 -15.34 5.43
CA ASP A 129 -3.74 -14.83 5.97
C ASP A 129 -3.54 -13.46 6.64
N TYR A 130 -2.45 -13.28 7.38
CA TYR A 130 -2.07 -11.95 7.91
C TYR A 130 -1.85 -10.93 6.79
N TYR A 131 -1.17 -11.31 5.72
CA TYR A 131 -0.97 -10.47 4.55
C TYR A 131 -2.31 -10.04 3.94
N LEU A 132 -3.19 -11.01 3.65
CA LEU A 132 -4.48 -10.75 3.00
C LEU A 132 -5.37 -9.84 3.84
N VAL A 133 -5.56 -10.16 5.13
CA VAL A 133 -6.43 -9.38 6.02
C VAL A 133 -5.87 -7.98 6.26
N ALA A 134 -4.54 -7.85 6.43
CA ALA A 134 -3.90 -6.54 6.62
C ALA A 134 -4.14 -5.62 5.41
N LEU A 135 -3.99 -6.15 4.18
CA LEU A 135 -4.20 -5.36 2.96
C LEU A 135 -5.67 -5.07 2.71
N GLN A 136 -6.59 -5.99 3.01
CA GLN A 136 -8.03 -5.73 2.89
C GLN A 136 -8.47 -4.58 3.81
N ILE A 137 -8.08 -4.61 5.08
CA ILE A 137 -8.45 -3.58 6.05
C ILE A 137 -7.82 -2.23 5.67
N SER A 138 -6.54 -2.20 5.35
CA SER A 138 -5.86 -0.96 4.95
C SER A 138 -6.36 -0.42 3.62
N GLY A 139 -6.72 -1.30 2.68
CA GLY A 139 -7.29 -0.95 1.38
C GLY A 139 -8.63 -0.21 1.51
N VAL A 140 -9.52 -0.68 2.39
CA VAL A 140 -10.75 0.05 2.71
C VAL A 140 -10.43 1.44 3.25
N GLY A 141 -9.47 1.57 4.16
CA GLY A 141 -9.02 2.85 4.69
C GLY A 141 -8.51 3.80 3.60
N THR A 142 -7.77 3.27 2.64
CA THR A 142 -7.24 4.02 1.50
C THR A 142 -8.35 4.54 0.59
N VAL A 143 -9.36 3.73 0.28
CA VAL A 143 -10.53 4.14 -0.52
C VAL A 143 -11.33 5.25 0.19
N LEU A 144 -11.56 5.12 1.49
CA LEU A 144 -12.25 6.16 2.27
C LEU A 144 -11.49 7.50 2.23
N THR A 145 -10.16 7.44 2.34
CA THR A 145 -9.29 8.61 2.23
C THR A 145 -9.38 9.23 0.83
N ALA A 146 -9.42 8.41 -0.23
CA ALA A 146 -9.54 8.90 -1.60
C ALA A 146 -10.88 9.61 -1.85
N VAL A 147 -12.00 9.05 -1.39
CA VAL A 147 -13.32 9.71 -1.43
C VAL A 147 -13.25 11.09 -0.76
N ASN A 148 -12.60 11.15 0.39
CA ASN A 148 -12.45 12.39 1.14
C ASN A 148 -11.65 13.44 0.38
N PHE A 149 -10.47 13.10 -0.17
CA PHE A 149 -9.66 14.05 -0.94
C PHE A 149 -10.33 14.51 -2.23
N VAL A 150 -10.96 13.61 -2.98
CA VAL A 150 -11.70 13.98 -4.18
C VAL A 150 -12.79 14.98 -3.83
N THR A 151 -13.56 14.72 -2.79
CA THR A 151 -14.61 15.64 -2.32
C THR A 151 -14.03 16.98 -1.84
N THR A 152 -12.96 16.94 -1.06
CA THR A 152 -12.28 18.14 -0.56
C THR A 152 -11.83 19.03 -1.72
N ILE A 153 -11.11 18.48 -2.69
CA ILE A 153 -10.57 19.24 -3.82
C ILE A 153 -11.69 19.78 -4.72
N LEU A 154 -12.75 19.01 -4.95
CA LEU A 154 -13.82 19.42 -5.84
C LEU A 154 -14.83 20.37 -5.21
N LYS A 155 -15.07 20.31 -3.89
CA LYS A 155 -16.20 21.00 -3.24
C LYS A 155 -15.82 22.11 -2.26
N THR A 156 -14.59 22.09 -1.68
CA THR A 156 -14.29 22.96 -0.53
C THR A 156 -13.27 24.07 -0.81
N ARG A 157 -12.87 24.29 -2.07
CA ARG A 157 -11.91 25.35 -2.44
C ARG A 157 -12.33 26.72 -1.93
N ALA A 158 -11.34 27.54 -1.57
CA ALA A 158 -11.56 28.90 -1.15
C ALA A 158 -12.38 29.71 -2.20
N PRO A 159 -13.24 30.64 -1.76
CA PRO A 159 -13.99 31.51 -2.66
C PRO A 159 -13.08 32.18 -3.69
N GLY A 160 -13.45 32.12 -4.98
CA GLY A 160 -12.67 32.69 -6.08
C GLY A 160 -11.56 31.79 -6.63
N MET A 161 -11.28 30.64 -6.02
CA MET A 161 -10.34 29.65 -6.54
C MET A 161 -11.02 28.76 -7.58
N SER A 162 -10.82 29.05 -8.86
CA SER A 162 -11.21 28.17 -9.96
C SER A 162 -10.27 26.97 -10.07
N TYR A 163 -10.67 25.93 -10.80
CA TYR A 163 -9.82 24.76 -11.02
C TYR A 163 -8.44 25.11 -11.57
N PHE A 164 -8.36 25.98 -12.57
CA PHE A 164 -7.09 26.41 -13.20
C PHE A 164 -6.23 27.34 -12.32
N ARG A 165 -6.74 27.78 -11.18
CA ARG A 165 -5.96 28.52 -10.17
C ARG A 165 -5.48 27.63 -9.01
N MET A 166 -5.85 26.36 -9.03
CA MET A 166 -5.39 25.39 -8.06
C MET A 166 -3.89 25.11 -8.23
N PRO A 167 -3.11 25.01 -7.15
CA PRO A 167 -1.72 24.54 -7.19
C PRO A 167 -1.57 23.16 -7.85
N VAL A 168 -0.41 22.91 -8.46
CA VAL A 168 -0.16 21.67 -9.20
C VAL A 168 -0.23 20.44 -8.27
N PHE A 169 0.23 20.57 -7.02
CA PHE A 169 0.12 19.48 -6.05
C PHE A 169 -1.33 19.05 -5.76
N CYS A 170 -2.29 20.01 -5.74
CA CYS A 170 -3.70 19.66 -5.61
C CYS A 170 -4.23 18.89 -6.84
N TRP A 171 -3.78 19.23 -8.05
CA TRP A 171 -4.13 18.49 -9.26
C TRP A 171 -3.58 17.08 -9.27
N THR A 172 -2.30 16.90 -8.90
CA THR A 172 -1.68 15.58 -8.85
C THR A 172 -2.28 14.72 -7.73
N THR A 173 -2.65 15.34 -6.61
CA THR A 173 -3.41 14.66 -5.55
C THR A 173 -4.79 14.23 -6.03
N LEU A 174 -5.52 15.07 -6.76
CA LEU A 174 -6.81 14.70 -7.32
C LEU A 174 -6.68 13.51 -8.28
N ALA A 175 -5.73 13.57 -9.21
CA ALA A 175 -5.49 12.49 -10.17
C ALA A 175 -5.11 11.17 -9.46
N SER A 176 -4.21 11.24 -8.47
CA SER A 176 -3.82 10.08 -7.64
C SER A 176 -5.03 9.46 -6.92
N ASN A 177 -5.88 10.28 -6.31
CA ASN A 177 -7.05 9.75 -5.59
C ASN A 177 -8.14 9.20 -6.53
N LEU A 178 -8.28 9.71 -7.75
CA LEU A 178 -9.13 9.09 -8.77
C LEU A 178 -8.60 7.72 -9.20
N LEU A 179 -7.28 7.57 -9.34
CA LEU A 179 -6.66 6.26 -9.59
C LEU A 179 -6.90 5.28 -8.43
N ILE A 180 -6.83 5.73 -7.17
CA ILE A 180 -7.16 4.90 -6.00
C ILE A 180 -8.59 4.37 -6.12
N LEU A 181 -9.56 5.24 -6.40
CA LEU A 181 -10.97 4.84 -6.53
C LEU A 181 -11.21 3.84 -7.66
N ALA A 182 -10.42 3.88 -8.73
CA ALA A 182 -10.54 2.94 -9.85
C ALA A 182 -9.80 1.62 -9.58
N ALA A 183 -8.61 1.65 -8.99
CA ALA A 183 -7.72 0.51 -8.91
C ALA A 183 -7.87 -0.32 -7.62
N PHE A 184 -8.09 0.31 -6.46
CA PHE A 184 -8.17 -0.42 -5.18
C PHE A 184 -9.34 -1.40 -5.09
N PRO A 185 -10.52 -1.16 -5.69
CA PRO A 185 -11.56 -2.20 -5.77
C PRO A 185 -11.07 -3.47 -6.46
N VAL A 186 -10.22 -3.37 -7.49
CA VAL A 186 -9.65 -4.55 -8.17
C VAL A 186 -8.68 -5.29 -7.26
N LEU A 187 -7.83 -4.58 -6.50
CA LEU A 187 -6.98 -5.20 -5.48
C LEU A 187 -7.83 -5.95 -4.45
N THR A 188 -8.87 -5.29 -3.92
CA THR A 188 -9.79 -5.89 -2.94
C THR A 188 -10.43 -7.18 -3.47
N VAL A 189 -10.90 -7.17 -4.72
CA VAL A 189 -11.46 -8.37 -5.37
C VAL A 189 -10.40 -9.45 -5.51
N SER A 190 -9.19 -9.12 -6.00
CA SER A 190 -8.12 -10.09 -6.20
C SER A 190 -7.74 -10.82 -4.90
N LEU A 191 -7.55 -10.05 -3.82
CA LEU A 191 -7.25 -10.61 -2.50
C LEU A 191 -8.45 -11.37 -1.91
N GLY A 192 -9.68 -10.87 -2.14
CA GLY A 192 -10.90 -11.52 -1.70
C GLY A 192 -11.12 -12.89 -2.36
N LEU A 193 -10.89 -13.01 -3.66
CA LEU A 193 -10.96 -14.28 -4.37
C LEU A 193 -9.91 -15.28 -3.87
N LEU A 194 -8.67 -14.80 -3.59
CA LEU A 194 -7.63 -15.63 -2.99
C LEU A 194 -8.00 -16.09 -1.57
N MET A 195 -8.67 -15.24 -0.78
CA MET A 195 -9.22 -15.65 0.52
C MET A 195 -10.28 -16.75 0.38
N LEU A 196 -11.16 -16.65 -0.63
CA LEU A 196 -12.17 -17.69 -0.89
C LEU A 196 -11.52 -19.02 -1.28
N ASP A 197 -10.48 -19.01 -2.12
CA ASP A 197 -9.71 -20.21 -2.46
C ASP A 197 -9.07 -20.83 -1.20
N ARG A 198 -8.50 -20.02 -0.31
CA ARG A 198 -7.80 -20.47 0.89
C ARG A 198 -8.71 -20.99 2.00
N TYR A 199 -9.89 -20.34 2.20
CA TYR A 199 -10.77 -20.63 3.37
C TYR A 199 -11.97 -21.49 3.03
N LEU A 200 -12.47 -21.40 1.80
CA LEU A 200 -13.73 -22.01 1.40
C LEU A 200 -13.58 -23.02 0.25
N ASP A 201 -12.33 -23.34 -0.10
CA ASP A 201 -11.98 -24.32 -1.14
C ASP A 201 -12.61 -24.00 -2.51
N PHE A 202 -12.73 -22.69 -2.82
CA PHE A 202 -12.99 -22.25 -4.19
C PHE A 202 -11.72 -22.39 -5.02
N HIS A 203 -11.86 -22.44 -6.34
CA HIS A 203 -10.75 -22.66 -7.27
C HIS A 203 -10.67 -21.56 -8.32
N PHE A 204 -10.69 -20.30 -7.92
CA PHE A 204 -10.54 -19.18 -8.87
C PHE A 204 -9.16 -19.16 -9.51
N PHE A 205 -8.13 -19.47 -8.71
CA PHE A 205 -6.71 -19.38 -9.12
C PHE A 205 -6.01 -20.74 -9.12
N THR A 206 -6.58 -21.75 -8.52
CA THR A 206 -5.99 -23.11 -8.41
C THR A 206 -6.16 -23.86 -9.72
N ASN A 207 -5.06 -24.04 -10.47
CA ASN A 207 -5.08 -24.63 -11.81
C ASN A 207 -5.65 -26.06 -11.82
N ASP A 208 -5.25 -26.89 -10.86
CA ASP A 208 -5.69 -28.30 -10.78
C ASP A 208 -7.20 -28.41 -10.44
N GLY A 209 -7.78 -27.40 -9.82
CA GLY A 209 -9.21 -27.29 -9.57
C GLY A 209 -10.02 -26.65 -10.69
N GLY A 210 -9.41 -26.40 -11.86
CA GLY A 210 -10.07 -25.75 -13.01
C GLY A 210 -10.00 -24.20 -12.97
N GLY A 211 -9.30 -23.63 -12.00
CA GLY A 211 -9.01 -22.20 -11.91
C GLY A 211 -7.87 -21.76 -12.82
N ASN A 212 -7.46 -20.50 -12.69
CA ASN A 212 -6.40 -19.94 -13.53
C ASN A 212 -5.53 -18.95 -12.74
N SER A 213 -4.31 -19.36 -12.41
CA SER A 213 -3.34 -18.51 -11.69
C SER A 213 -2.95 -17.23 -12.47
N MET A 214 -3.01 -17.26 -13.81
CA MET A 214 -2.78 -16.08 -14.64
C MET A 214 -3.88 -15.02 -14.45
N LEU A 215 -5.09 -15.43 -14.07
CA LEU A 215 -6.17 -14.48 -13.74
C LEU A 215 -5.76 -13.61 -12.53
N TYR A 216 -5.16 -14.20 -11.48
CA TYR A 216 -4.64 -13.43 -10.36
C TYR A 216 -3.58 -12.42 -10.82
N MET A 217 -2.62 -12.87 -11.63
CA MET A 217 -1.56 -12.01 -12.15
C MET A 217 -2.13 -10.81 -12.92
N ASN A 218 -3.11 -11.03 -13.78
CA ASN A 218 -3.75 -9.96 -14.54
C ASN A 218 -4.51 -8.99 -13.62
N LEU A 219 -5.31 -9.50 -12.67
CA LEU A 219 -6.07 -8.68 -11.74
C LEU A 219 -5.16 -7.85 -10.84
N ILE A 220 -4.14 -8.47 -10.24
CA ILE A 220 -3.26 -7.75 -9.34
C ILE A 220 -2.48 -6.64 -10.06
N TRP A 221 -2.13 -6.82 -11.34
CA TRP A 221 -1.43 -5.80 -12.12
C TRP A 221 -2.34 -4.72 -12.71
N ILE A 222 -3.66 -4.98 -12.85
CA ILE A 222 -4.65 -3.90 -13.11
C ILE A 222 -4.63 -2.87 -11.97
N TRP A 223 -4.39 -3.30 -10.73
CA TRP A 223 -4.12 -2.40 -9.61
C TRP A 223 -2.65 -1.98 -9.56
N GLY A 224 -1.70 -2.89 -9.74
CA GLY A 224 -0.29 -2.70 -9.41
C GLY A 224 0.42 -1.62 -10.21
N HIS A 225 0.07 -1.41 -11.49
CA HIS A 225 0.61 -0.30 -12.25
C HIS A 225 -0.02 1.06 -11.86
N PRO A 226 -1.35 1.20 -11.73
CA PRO A 226 -1.91 2.40 -11.12
C PRO A 226 -1.34 2.75 -9.75
N GLU A 227 -0.98 1.77 -8.92
CA GLU A 227 -0.35 2.01 -7.62
C GLU A 227 0.95 2.82 -7.74
N VAL A 228 1.81 2.51 -8.70
CA VAL A 228 3.06 3.27 -8.88
C VAL A 228 2.78 4.71 -9.32
N TYR A 229 1.72 4.95 -10.08
CA TYR A 229 1.27 6.31 -10.41
C TYR A 229 0.62 7.03 -9.23
N ILE A 230 -0.12 6.32 -8.40
CA ILE A 230 -0.69 6.86 -7.15
C ILE A 230 0.43 7.44 -6.27
N LEU A 231 1.58 6.77 -6.22
CA LEU A 231 2.75 7.22 -5.46
C LEU A 231 3.51 8.36 -6.14
N ILE A 232 3.74 8.27 -7.46
CA ILE A 232 4.63 9.20 -8.15
C ILE A 232 3.97 10.53 -8.53
N LEU A 233 2.66 10.56 -8.81
CA LEU A 233 1.97 11.79 -9.20
C LEU A 233 2.07 12.88 -8.12
N PRO A 234 1.82 12.61 -6.83
CA PRO A 234 2.02 13.63 -5.79
C PRO A 234 3.47 14.10 -5.69
N ALA A 235 4.45 13.22 -5.91
CA ALA A 235 5.86 13.61 -5.96
C ALA A 235 6.13 14.57 -7.12
N PHE A 236 5.58 14.34 -8.30
CA PHE A 236 5.66 15.27 -9.43
C PHE A 236 5.02 16.62 -9.11
N GLY A 237 3.91 16.61 -8.36
CA GLY A 237 3.32 17.84 -7.84
C GLY A 237 4.30 18.61 -6.97
N ILE A 238 4.95 17.95 -6.01
CA ILE A 238 5.96 18.57 -5.13
C ILE A 238 7.13 19.09 -5.95
N TYR A 239 7.68 18.31 -6.89
CA TYR A 239 8.80 18.76 -7.74
C TYR A 239 8.43 20.01 -8.55
N SER A 240 7.23 20.05 -9.09
CA SER A 240 6.74 21.22 -9.85
C SER A 240 6.61 22.46 -8.98
N GLU A 241 6.03 22.34 -7.78
CA GLU A 241 5.88 23.45 -6.83
C GLU A 241 7.25 23.98 -6.36
N VAL A 242 8.18 23.09 -6.02
CA VAL A 242 9.54 23.45 -5.63
C VAL A 242 10.25 24.15 -6.78
N ALA A 243 10.21 23.59 -8.00
CA ALA A 243 10.83 24.20 -9.17
C ALA A 243 10.26 25.59 -9.49
N ALA A 244 8.94 25.74 -9.46
CA ALA A 244 8.27 27.03 -9.68
C ALA A 244 8.68 28.08 -8.63
N THR A 245 8.70 27.68 -7.36
CA THR A 245 9.07 28.57 -6.25
C THR A 245 10.51 29.06 -6.37
N PHE A 246 11.47 28.18 -6.61
CA PHE A 246 12.88 28.54 -6.69
C PHE A 246 13.29 29.20 -8.02
N SER A 247 12.53 28.98 -9.09
CA SER A 247 12.74 29.69 -10.37
C SER A 247 12.09 31.07 -10.43
N GLY A 248 11.29 31.42 -9.42
CA GLY A 248 10.55 32.69 -9.38
C GLY A 248 9.42 32.81 -10.44
N LYS A 249 8.94 31.70 -10.92
CA LYS A 249 7.87 31.62 -11.93
C LYS A 249 6.52 31.27 -11.32
#